data_771ce0cb2ae1969328f3b36bff09534e
#
_entry.id   771ce0cb2ae1969328f3b36bff09534e
#
_cell.length_a   1.000
_cell.length_b   1.000
_cell.length_c   1.000
_cell.angle_alpha   90.00
_cell.angle_beta   90.00
_cell.angle_gamma   90.00
#
_symmetry.space_group_name_H-M   'P 1'
#
loop_
_entity.id
_entity.type
_entity.pdbx_description
1 polymer ?
#
loop_
_entity_poly.entity_id
_entity_poly.type
_entity_poly.pdbx_seq_one_letter_code
_entity_poly.pdbx_strand_id
1 'polypeptide(L)'
;GAAETTMDFNGELAPEQVREVENLANQAVWDNIPVEILYPTKEELASMDYRSKIEIEGQVRIVRIEDVDMCACCAPHVSRTGEVGMIKVISCDRHRGGCRMTIQCGDRALEDYRKKQESVTAVSVALSAPPEKVGDAVLHMKEQMDQIRMKLNQMQASYLAGKLEEIKADDKFICLFEEELDNIAVRNFVNDACERCQGICAAFVGTDETGYRYIIGSSSIDVREFAKKL
;
A
#
# COMPACT_ATOMS: atom_id res chain seq x y z
N GLY A 1 -11.44 -3.13 -19.26
CA GLY A 1 -11.13 -1.73 -19.56
C GLY A 1 -9.91 -1.55 -20.44
N ALA A 2 -9.59 -0.34 -20.85
CA ALA A 2 -8.49 -0.09 -21.79
C ALA A 2 -7.10 -0.45 -21.21
N ALA A 3 -6.92 -0.40 -19.90
CA ALA A 3 -5.64 -0.67 -19.23
C ALA A 3 -5.59 -2.05 -18.58
N GLU A 4 -6.70 -2.53 -18.01
CA GLU A 4 -6.76 -3.75 -17.22
C GLU A 4 -8.01 -4.55 -17.54
N THR A 5 -7.93 -5.87 -17.35
CA THR A 5 -9.07 -6.78 -17.45
C THR A 5 -9.36 -7.36 -16.09
N THR A 6 -10.63 -7.25 -15.67
CA THR A 6 -11.09 -7.81 -14.39
C THR A 6 -12.03 -8.99 -14.64
N MET A 7 -11.91 -10.02 -13.80
CA MET A 7 -12.77 -11.20 -13.78
C MET A 7 -13.24 -11.46 -12.35
N ASP A 8 -14.52 -11.75 -12.19
CA ASP A 8 -15.11 -12.07 -10.90
C ASP A 8 -15.35 -13.58 -10.81
N PHE A 9 -14.97 -14.16 -9.68
CA PHE A 9 -15.16 -15.57 -9.36
C PHE A 9 -16.00 -15.71 -8.09
N ASN A 10 -16.77 -16.77 -7.99
CA ASN A 10 -17.65 -17.06 -6.86
C ASN A 10 -16.95 -17.81 -5.71
N GLY A 11 -15.63 -17.95 -5.76
CA GLY A 11 -14.79 -18.57 -4.73
C GLY A 11 -13.65 -17.65 -4.32
N GLU A 12 -13.19 -17.82 -3.07
CA GLU A 12 -11.95 -17.19 -2.59
C GLU A 12 -10.75 -18.05 -3.00
N LEU A 13 -9.66 -17.41 -3.40
CA LEU A 13 -8.42 -18.08 -3.79
C LEU A 13 -7.29 -17.66 -2.84
N ALA A 14 -6.54 -18.65 -2.35
CA ALA A 14 -5.29 -18.40 -1.65
C ALA A 14 -4.20 -17.92 -2.63
N PRO A 15 -3.17 -17.19 -2.18
CA PRO A 15 -2.10 -16.71 -3.05
C PRO A 15 -1.40 -17.80 -3.88
N GLU A 16 -1.26 -18.99 -3.31
CA GLU A 16 -0.68 -20.16 -3.98
C GLU A 16 -1.57 -20.65 -5.14
N GLN A 17 -2.89 -20.67 -4.92
CA GLN A 17 -3.86 -21.04 -5.94
C GLN A 17 -3.91 -20.01 -7.08
N VAL A 18 -3.79 -18.71 -6.75
CA VAL A 18 -3.70 -17.64 -7.77
C VAL A 18 -2.48 -17.86 -8.65
N ARG A 19 -1.32 -18.22 -8.06
CA ARG A 19 -0.10 -18.55 -8.80
C ARG A 19 -0.26 -19.79 -9.68
N GLU A 20 -0.92 -20.81 -9.17
CA GLU A 20 -1.20 -22.05 -9.92
C GLU A 20 -2.09 -21.76 -11.14
N VAL A 21 -3.17 -20.99 -10.96
CA VAL A 21 -4.06 -20.57 -12.06
C VAL A 21 -3.29 -19.74 -13.11
N GLU A 22 -2.44 -18.81 -12.67
CA GLU A 22 -1.58 -18.03 -13.57
C GLU A 22 -0.63 -18.95 -14.39
N ASN A 23 -0.02 -19.94 -13.73
CA ASN A 23 0.88 -20.89 -14.39
C ASN A 23 0.13 -21.74 -15.41
N LEU A 24 -1.02 -22.29 -15.07
CA LEU A 24 -1.84 -23.08 -15.98
C LEU A 24 -2.30 -22.27 -17.20
N ALA A 25 -2.72 -21.02 -16.99
CA ALA A 25 -3.10 -20.14 -18.09
C ALA A 25 -1.92 -19.83 -19.01
N ASN A 26 -0.73 -19.57 -18.47
CA ASN A 26 0.47 -19.34 -19.27
C ASN A 26 0.96 -20.60 -19.96
N GLN A 27 0.77 -21.80 -19.35
CA GLN A 27 1.09 -23.05 -20.03
C GLN A 27 0.25 -23.22 -21.30
N ALA A 28 -1.06 -22.95 -21.23
CA ALA A 28 -1.94 -22.99 -22.41
C ALA A 28 -1.52 -21.97 -23.49
N VAL A 29 -0.98 -20.80 -23.09
CA VAL A 29 -0.41 -19.83 -24.03
C VAL A 29 0.86 -20.38 -24.69
N TRP A 30 1.77 -20.99 -23.94
CA TRP A 30 3.04 -21.52 -24.46
C TRP A 30 2.84 -22.77 -25.34
N ASP A 31 1.81 -23.56 -25.06
CA ASP A 31 1.43 -24.73 -25.89
C ASP A 31 0.87 -24.29 -27.25
N ASN A 32 0.53 -23.02 -27.40
CA ASN A 32 0.08 -22.43 -28.66
C ASN A 32 -1.05 -23.22 -29.33
N ILE A 33 -2.09 -23.54 -28.55
CA ILE A 33 -3.23 -24.37 -28.91
C ILE A 33 -4.12 -23.64 -29.92
N PRO A 34 -4.68 -24.30 -30.96
CA PRO A 34 -5.66 -23.71 -31.85
C PRO A 34 -6.93 -23.29 -31.08
N VAL A 35 -7.46 -22.12 -31.43
CA VAL A 35 -8.74 -21.60 -30.92
C VAL A 35 -9.79 -21.85 -32.01
N GLU A 36 -10.65 -22.82 -31.79
CA GLU A 36 -11.65 -23.24 -32.75
C GLU A 36 -12.97 -22.52 -32.53
N ILE A 37 -13.61 -22.13 -33.62
CA ILE A 37 -14.95 -21.54 -33.62
C ILE A 37 -15.91 -22.51 -34.27
N LEU A 38 -16.88 -22.99 -33.48
CA LEU A 38 -17.86 -23.98 -33.89
C LEU A 38 -19.26 -23.36 -33.92
N TYR A 39 -20.08 -23.87 -34.82
CA TYR A 39 -21.51 -23.53 -34.95
C TYR A 39 -22.32 -24.83 -34.91
N PRO A 40 -22.45 -25.49 -33.75
CA PRO A 40 -23.12 -26.76 -33.62
C PRO A 40 -24.63 -26.65 -33.92
N THR A 41 -25.22 -27.78 -34.38
CA THR A 41 -26.66 -27.95 -34.44
C THR A 41 -27.25 -28.03 -33.03
N LYS A 42 -28.59 -27.99 -32.90
CA LYS A 42 -29.25 -28.10 -31.57
C LYS A 42 -28.99 -29.47 -30.93
N GLU A 43 -28.94 -30.52 -31.75
CA GLU A 43 -28.67 -31.89 -31.32
C GLU A 43 -27.25 -32.05 -30.81
N GLU A 44 -26.27 -31.52 -31.52
CA GLU A 44 -24.86 -31.50 -31.12
C GLU A 44 -24.64 -30.67 -29.84
N LEU A 45 -25.27 -29.48 -29.79
CA LEU A 45 -25.16 -28.59 -28.65
C LEU A 45 -25.67 -29.22 -27.34
N ALA A 46 -26.74 -30.02 -27.42
CA ALA A 46 -27.30 -30.73 -26.27
C ALA A 46 -26.35 -31.77 -25.66
N SER A 47 -25.37 -32.24 -26.42
CA SER A 47 -24.35 -33.20 -25.97
C SER A 47 -23.02 -32.54 -25.56
N MET A 48 -22.87 -31.23 -25.74
CA MET A 48 -21.65 -30.48 -25.41
C MET A 48 -21.69 -29.94 -24.00
N ASP A 49 -20.58 -30.13 -23.27
CA ASP A 49 -20.38 -29.46 -21.97
C ASP A 49 -19.62 -28.13 -22.20
N TYR A 50 -20.36 -27.01 -22.19
CA TYR A 50 -19.80 -25.67 -22.43
C TYR A 50 -20.32 -24.67 -21.42
N ARG A 51 -19.51 -23.66 -21.14
CA ARG A 51 -19.92 -22.55 -20.29
C ARG A 51 -20.71 -21.51 -21.07
N SER A 52 -21.81 -21.01 -20.48
CA SER A 52 -22.54 -19.85 -20.99
C SER A 52 -22.91 -18.91 -19.83
N LYS A 53 -22.90 -17.61 -20.10
CA LYS A 53 -23.34 -16.58 -19.14
C LYS A 53 -24.84 -16.33 -19.20
N ILE A 54 -25.47 -16.62 -20.32
CA ILE A 54 -26.90 -16.40 -20.61
C ILE A 54 -27.44 -17.54 -21.43
N GLU A 55 -28.74 -17.77 -21.37
CA GLU A 55 -29.44 -18.58 -22.37
C GLU A 55 -29.40 -17.85 -23.72
N ILE A 56 -29.01 -18.58 -24.76
CA ILE A 56 -28.86 -18.03 -26.12
C ILE A 56 -29.99 -18.59 -26.98
N GLU A 57 -30.85 -17.73 -27.48
CA GLU A 57 -31.85 -18.09 -28.49
C GLU A 57 -31.21 -18.04 -29.89
N GLY A 58 -31.42 -19.10 -30.67
CA GLY A 58 -30.91 -19.18 -32.04
C GLY A 58 -29.60 -19.96 -32.19
N GLN A 59 -28.77 -19.56 -33.14
CA GLN A 59 -27.50 -20.25 -33.40
C GLN A 59 -26.43 -19.84 -32.37
N VAL A 60 -25.91 -20.84 -31.65
CA VAL A 60 -24.87 -20.65 -30.65
C VAL A 60 -23.50 -20.72 -31.30
N ARG A 61 -22.65 -19.72 -31.03
CA ARG A 61 -21.23 -19.73 -31.40
C ARG A 61 -20.40 -20.24 -30.24
N ILE A 62 -19.79 -21.38 -30.41
CA ILE A 62 -18.91 -22.01 -29.42
C ILE A 62 -17.45 -21.68 -29.77
N VAL A 63 -16.68 -21.28 -28.76
CA VAL A 63 -15.24 -21.14 -28.84
C VAL A 63 -14.62 -22.27 -28.01
N ARG A 64 -13.80 -23.09 -28.63
CA ARG A 64 -13.13 -24.25 -28.05
C ARG A 64 -11.62 -24.07 -28.06
N ILE A 65 -11.01 -24.29 -26.92
CA ILE A 65 -9.57 -24.48 -26.77
C ILE A 65 -9.42 -25.91 -26.22
N GLU A 66 -8.89 -26.82 -27.00
CA GLU A 66 -8.85 -28.22 -26.67
C GLU A 66 -8.17 -28.48 -25.31
N ASP A 67 -8.78 -29.32 -24.48
CA ASP A 67 -8.36 -29.65 -23.11
C ASP A 67 -8.21 -28.46 -22.13
N VAL A 68 -8.63 -27.24 -22.53
CA VAL A 68 -8.56 -26.05 -21.69
C VAL A 68 -9.92 -25.48 -21.38
N ASP A 69 -10.72 -25.12 -22.41
CA ASP A 69 -12.02 -24.47 -22.20
C ASP A 69 -12.94 -24.57 -23.41
N MET A 70 -14.24 -24.61 -23.14
CA MET A 70 -15.28 -24.51 -24.13
C MET A 70 -16.38 -23.56 -23.64
N CYS A 71 -16.61 -22.49 -24.38
CA CYS A 71 -17.63 -21.51 -23.98
C CYS A 71 -18.42 -20.91 -25.14
N ALA A 72 -19.65 -20.52 -24.87
CA ALA A 72 -20.45 -19.72 -25.78
C ALA A 72 -20.01 -18.26 -25.71
N CYS A 73 -19.44 -17.72 -26.80
CA CYS A 73 -18.94 -16.36 -26.85
C CYS A 73 -19.01 -15.76 -28.26
N CYS A 74 -19.54 -14.53 -28.36
CA CYS A 74 -19.65 -13.80 -29.60
C CYS A 74 -18.50 -12.80 -29.83
N ALA A 75 -17.62 -12.59 -28.84
CA ALA A 75 -16.49 -11.67 -28.96
C ALA A 75 -15.44 -12.16 -29.99
N PRO A 76 -14.60 -11.29 -30.54
CA PRO A 76 -13.42 -11.67 -31.30
C PRO A 76 -12.44 -12.47 -30.45
N HIS A 77 -11.80 -13.47 -31.05
CA HIS A 77 -10.78 -14.30 -30.44
C HIS A 77 -9.57 -14.39 -31.37
N VAL A 78 -8.43 -14.64 -30.74
CA VAL A 78 -7.19 -15.00 -31.46
C VAL A 78 -7.34 -16.37 -32.14
N SER A 79 -6.52 -16.68 -33.11
CA SER A 79 -6.55 -17.98 -33.79
C SER A 79 -5.80 -19.07 -33.04
N ARG A 80 -4.86 -18.67 -32.18
CA ARG A 80 -4.07 -19.57 -31.34
C ARG A 80 -3.81 -18.91 -29.98
N THR A 81 -3.73 -19.71 -28.91
CA THR A 81 -3.51 -19.21 -27.55
C THR A 81 -2.19 -18.46 -27.40
N GLY A 82 -1.15 -18.80 -28.16
CA GLY A 82 0.14 -18.13 -28.18
C GLY A 82 0.08 -16.64 -28.57
N GLU A 83 -0.93 -16.25 -29.36
CA GLU A 83 -1.12 -14.84 -29.77
C GLU A 83 -1.54 -13.92 -28.60
N VAL A 84 -2.00 -14.48 -27.47
CA VAL A 84 -2.33 -13.71 -26.27
C VAL A 84 -1.07 -13.14 -25.60
N GLY A 85 0.05 -13.83 -25.72
CA GLY A 85 1.26 -13.53 -25.00
C GLY A 85 1.15 -13.86 -23.52
N MET A 86 2.13 -13.40 -22.73
CA MET A 86 2.16 -13.67 -21.29
C MET A 86 0.91 -13.12 -20.58
N ILE A 87 0.36 -13.94 -19.69
CA ILE A 87 -0.72 -13.54 -18.79
C ILE A 87 -0.14 -13.28 -17.39
N LYS A 88 -0.38 -12.09 -16.83
CA LYS A 88 0.04 -11.75 -15.47
C LYS A 88 -1.17 -11.39 -14.62
N VAL A 89 -1.32 -12.06 -13.48
CA VAL A 89 -2.26 -11.67 -12.44
C VAL A 89 -1.63 -10.51 -11.64
N ILE A 90 -2.29 -9.38 -11.64
CA ILE A 90 -1.85 -8.17 -10.93
C ILE A 90 -2.37 -8.15 -9.51
N SER A 91 -3.65 -8.47 -9.31
CA SER A 91 -4.26 -8.60 -7.99
C SER A 91 -5.37 -9.66 -8.00
N CYS A 92 -5.68 -10.17 -6.81
CA CYS A 92 -6.83 -11.02 -6.56
C CYS A 92 -7.42 -10.58 -5.21
N ASP A 93 -8.47 -9.76 -5.27
CA ASP A 93 -9.04 -9.11 -4.11
C ASP A 93 -10.40 -9.74 -3.75
N ARG A 94 -10.74 -9.75 -2.46
CA ARG A 94 -12.04 -10.24 -1.99
C ARG A 94 -13.17 -9.40 -2.60
N HIS A 95 -14.16 -10.03 -3.22
CA HIS A 95 -15.28 -9.35 -3.86
C HIS A 95 -16.58 -10.18 -3.81
N ARG A 96 -17.64 -9.63 -3.21
CA ARG A 96 -19.02 -10.19 -3.19
C ARG A 96 -19.13 -11.69 -2.85
N GLY A 97 -18.37 -12.15 -1.85
CA GLY A 97 -18.37 -13.55 -1.44
C GLY A 97 -17.48 -14.47 -2.27
N GLY A 98 -16.68 -13.91 -3.15
CA GLY A 98 -15.65 -14.57 -3.92
C GLY A 98 -14.44 -13.66 -4.10
N CYS A 99 -13.81 -13.70 -5.25
CA CYS A 99 -12.68 -12.81 -5.56
C CYS A 99 -12.84 -12.12 -6.92
N ARG A 100 -12.25 -10.92 -7.01
CA ARG A 100 -12.01 -10.19 -8.25
C ARG A 100 -10.55 -10.27 -8.61
N MET A 101 -10.25 -10.84 -9.74
CA MET A 101 -8.91 -10.96 -10.27
C MET A 101 -8.69 -9.89 -11.34
N THR A 102 -7.61 -9.13 -11.21
CA THR A 102 -7.15 -8.18 -12.23
C THR A 102 -5.98 -8.78 -12.98
N ILE A 103 -6.06 -8.83 -14.30
CA ILE A 103 -5.03 -9.39 -15.16
C ILE A 103 -4.56 -8.40 -16.22
N GLN A 104 -3.33 -8.59 -16.67
CA GLN A 104 -2.76 -7.98 -17.87
C GLN A 104 -2.19 -9.07 -18.77
N CYS A 105 -2.31 -8.87 -20.09
CA CYS A 105 -1.85 -9.86 -21.05
C CYS A 105 -0.97 -9.18 -22.12
N GLY A 106 -0.02 -9.95 -22.68
CA GLY A 106 0.81 -9.56 -23.80
C GLY A 106 1.62 -8.30 -23.52
N ASP A 107 1.55 -7.35 -24.44
CA ASP A 107 2.30 -6.09 -24.37
C ASP A 107 2.02 -5.27 -23.10
N ARG A 108 0.78 -5.30 -22.59
CA ARG A 108 0.43 -4.62 -21.33
C ARG A 108 1.14 -5.21 -20.12
N ALA A 109 1.28 -6.52 -20.07
CA ALA A 109 2.03 -7.19 -19.01
C ALA A 109 3.53 -6.86 -19.09
N LEU A 110 4.09 -6.76 -20.30
CA LEU A 110 5.46 -6.35 -20.53
C LEU A 110 5.69 -4.90 -20.12
N GLU A 111 4.78 -3.99 -20.45
CA GLU A 111 4.87 -2.59 -20.07
C GLU A 111 4.77 -2.39 -18.54
N ASP A 112 3.90 -3.13 -17.87
CA ASP A 112 3.80 -3.13 -16.39
C ASP A 112 5.12 -3.64 -15.78
N TYR A 113 5.71 -4.70 -16.33
CA TYR A 113 7.00 -5.20 -15.89
C TYR A 113 8.11 -4.15 -16.03
N ARG A 114 8.19 -3.44 -17.18
CA ARG A 114 9.18 -2.37 -17.43
C ARG A 114 9.08 -1.27 -16.37
N LYS A 115 7.87 -0.78 -16.08
CA LYS A 115 7.65 0.25 -15.05
C LYS A 115 8.09 -0.21 -13.65
N LYS A 116 7.77 -1.45 -13.31
CA LYS A 116 8.21 -2.05 -12.04
C LYS A 116 9.73 -2.20 -11.98
N GLN A 117 10.36 -2.63 -13.08
CA GLN A 117 11.81 -2.74 -13.18
C GLN A 117 12.50 -1.38 -13.03
N GLU A 118 11.99 -0.34 -13.67
CA GLU A 118 12.50 1.03 -13.52
C GLU A 118 12.41 1.50 -12.08
N SER A 119 11.28 1.26 -11.41
CA SER A 119 11.09 1.62 -10.00
C SER A 119 12.06 0.86 -9.08
N VAL A 120 12.23 -0.45 -9.28
CA VAL A 120 13.19 -1.25 -8.52
C VAL A 120 14.62 -0.77 -8.75
N THR A 121 14.97 -0.45 -10.01
CA THR A 121 16.30 0.08 -10.34
C THR A 121 16.57 1.42 -9.65
N ALA A 122 15.60 2.34 -9.64
CA ALA A 122 15.74 3.63 -8.96
C ALA A 122 16.00 3.45 -7.44
N VAL A 123 15.23 2.55 -6.78
CA VAL A 123 15.41 2.25 -5.36
C VAL A 123 16.75 1.55 -5.11
N SER A 124 17.14 0.61 -5.97
CA SER A 124 18.42 -0.09 -5.92
C SER A 124 19.60 0.90 -5.92
N VAL A 125 19.56 1.88 -6.83
CA VAL A 125 20.58 2.95 -6.90
C VAL A 125 20.55 3.82 -5.64
N ALA A 126 19.36 4.27 -5.21
CA ALA A 126 19.22 5.15 -4.05
C ALA A 126 19.74 4.50 -2.74
N LEU A 127 19.55 3.19 -2.60
CA LEU A 127 19.96 2.43 -1.41
C LEU A 127 21.34 1.77 -1.57
N SER A 128 21.99 1.89 -2.75
CA SER A 128 23.22 1.17 -3.08
C SER A 128 23.12 -0.33 -2.80
N ALA A 129 21.97 -0.93 -3.10
CA ALA A 129 21.66 -2.34 -2.85
C ALA A 129 21.34 -3.05 -4.17
N PRO A 130 21.76 -4.34 -4.36
CA PRO A 130 21.37 -5.11 -5.53
C PRO A 130 19.84 -5.23 -5.65
N PRO A 131 19.25 -5.30 -6.87
CA PRO A 131 17.81 -5.33 -7.08
C PRO A 131 17.07 -6.41 -6.27
N GLU A 132 17.66 -7.58 -6.13
CA GLU A 132 17.12 -8.71 -5.36
C GLU A 132 17.14 -8.49 -3.84
N LYS A 133 17.90 -7.51 -3.34
CA LYS A 133 18.02 -7.15 -1.91
C LYS A 133 17.40 -5.80 -1.55
N VAL A 134 16.71 -5.16 -2.48
CA VAL A 134 16.08 -3.86 -2.25
C VAL A 134 15.08 -3.92 -1.09
N GLY A 135 14.29 -5.00 -0.99
CA GLY A 135 13.35 -5.19 0.11
C GLY A 135 14.04 -5.19 1.48
N ASP A 136 15.11 -5.98 1.61
CA ASP A 136 15.88 -6.07 2.87
C ASP A 136 16.55 -4.72 3.20
N ALA A 137 17.07 -4.02 2.20
CA ALA A 137 17.68 -2.71 2.39
C ALA A 137 16.67 -1.65 2.88
N VAL A 138 15.43 -1.66 2.39
CA VAL A 138 14.36 -0.78 2.86
C VAL A 138 14.01 -1.10 4.32
N LEU A 139 13.88 -2.38 4.68
CA LEU A 139 13.59 -2.79 6.06
C LEU A 139 14.70 -2.36 7.00
N HIS A 140 15.96 -2.56 6.62
CA HIS A 140 17.12 -2.13 7.40
C HIS A 140 17.17 -0.61 7.59
N MET A 141 16.92 0.17 6.52
CA MET A 141 16.84 1.62 6.62
C MET A 141 15.73 2.08 7.58
N LYS A 142 14.57 1.42 7.55
CA LYS A 142 13.48 1.71 8.48
C LYS A 142 13.89 1.45 9.93
N GLU A 143 14.54 0.32 10.20
CA GLU A 143 15.06 0.00 11.55
C GLU A 143 16.09 1.04 12.02
N GLN A 144 17.00 1.48 11.15
CA GLN A 144 17.96 2.52 11.47
C GLN A 144 17.26 3.86 11.78
N MET A 145 16.26 4.25 11.00
CA MET A 145 15.47 5.45 11.25
C MET A 145 14.76 5.39 12.61
N ASP A 146 14.16 4.25 12.96
CA ASP A 146 13.50 4.05 14.24
C ASP A 146 14.51 4.15 15.42
N GLN A 147 15.71 3.57 15.27
CA GLN A 147 16.79 3.68 16.27
C GLN A 147 17.27 5.11 16.43
N ILE A 148 17.46 5.86 15.35
CA ILE A 148 17.87 7.28 15.38
C ILE A 148 16.78 8.10 16.09
N ARG A 149 15.51 7.86 15.77
CA ARG A 149 14.38 8.54 16.40
C ARG A 149 14.33 8.26 17.92
N MET A 150 14.53 7.01 18.31
CA MET A 150 14.60 6.65 19.74
C MET A 150 15.75 7.36 20.46
N LYS A 151 16.95 7.39 19.85
CA LYS A 151 18.11 8.11 20.41
C LYS A 151 17.84 9.62 20.52
N LEU A 152 17.26 10.22 19.50
CA LEU A 152 16.89 11.64 19.53
C LEU A 152 15.91 11.93 20.66
N ASN A 153 14.85 11.14 20.80
CA ASN A 153 13.89 11.29 21.89
C ASN A 153 14.54 11.15 23.28
N GLN A 154 15.48 10.20 23.44
CA GLN A 154 16.21 10.02 24.67
C GLN A 154 17.14 11.22 24.98
N MET A 155 17.81 11.76 23.97
CA MET A 155 18.64 12.95 24.12
C MET A 155 17.80 14.18 24.52
N GLN A 156 16.65 14.39 23.85
CA GLN A 156 15.73 15.46 24.20
C GLN A 156 15.18 15.31 25.62
N ALA A 157 14.79 14.10 26.02
CA ALA A 157 14.33 13.82 27.38
C ALA A 157 15.43 14.12 28.44
N SER A 158 16.67 13.70 28.19
CA SER A 158 17.81 13.98 29.08
C SER A 158 18.12 15.47 29.17
N TYR A 159 18.09 16.17 28.05
CA TYR A 159 18.24 17.63 27.99
C TYR A 159 17.17 18.35 28.83
N LEU A 160 15.90 18.00 28.60
CA LEU A 160 14.78 18.60 29.32
C LEU A 160 14.77 18.23 30.80
N ALA A 161 15.21 17.03 31.18
CA ALA A 161 15.39 16.65 32.57
C ALA A 161 16.42 17.54 33.30
N GLY A 162 17.53 17.88 32.63
CA GLY A 162 18.48 18.86 33.15
C GLY A 162 17.86 20.24 33.35
N LYS A 163 17.03 20.70 32.40
CA LYS A 163 16.29 21.97 32.56
C LYS A 163 15.29 21.93 33.69
N LEU A 164 14.64 20.78 33.95
CA LEU A 164 13.74 20.62 35.09
C LEU A 164 14.46 20.71 36.44
N GLU A 165 15.73 20.31 36.52
CA GLU A 165 16.51 20.40 37.78
C GLU A 165 16.86 21.86 38.15
N GLU A 166 16.88 22.78 37.16
CA GLU A 166 17.11 24.21 37.38
C GLU A 166 15.91 24.93 38.01
N ILE A 167 14.70 24.31 37.94
CA ILE A 167 13.42 24.88 38.40
C ILE A 167 13.31 24.81 39.92
N LYS A 168 13.00 25.97 40.57
CA LYS A 168 12.78 26.09 41.99
C LYS A 168 11.29 26.19 42.33
N ALA A 169 10.92 25.74 43.51
CA ALA A 169 9.52 25.75 43.96
C ALA A 169 8.89 27.16 44.04
N ASP A 170 9.70 28.22 44.24
CA ASP A 170 9.29 29.61 44.30
C ASP A 170 9.33 30.34 42.97
N ASP A 171 9.70 29.67 41.87
CA ASP A 171 9.67 30.25 40.53
C ASP A 171 8.22 30.57 40.13
N LYS A 172 8.00 31.81 39.68
CA LYS A 172 6.67 32.28 39.27
C LYS A 172 6.42 32.12 37.77
N PHE A 173 7.48 32.22 36.97
CA PHE A 173 7.42 32.14 35.54
C PHE A 173 8.62 31.32 35.02
N ILE A 174 8.32 30.30 34.26
CA ILE A 174 9.31 29.46 33.59
C ILE A 174 9.02 29.54 32.09
N CYS A 175 10.02 29.98 31.33
CA CYS A 175 9.94 30.04 29.88
C CYS A 175 11.11 29.29 29.28
N LEU A 176 10.81 28.24 28.49
CA LEU A 176 11.76 27.51 27.66
C LEU A 176 11.58 27.99 26.21
N PHE A 177 12.67 28.39 25.57
CA PHE A 177 12.70 28.71 24.14
C PHE A 177 13.69 27.76 23.46
N GLU A 178 13.21 27.01 22.45
CA GLU A 178 13.99 26.05 21.71
C GLU A 178 13.62 26.11 20.23
N GLU A 179 14.57 25.82 19.35
CA GLU A 179 14.29 25.82 17.91
C GLU A 179 13.57 24.56 17.48
N GLU A 180 13.97 23.39 17.99
CA GLU A 180 13.44 22.07 17.60
C GLU A 180 13.31 21.15 18.82
N LEU A 181 12.08 20.82 19.17
CA LEU A 181 11.76 19.77 20.14
C LEU A 181 10.51 19.01 19.69
N ASP A 182 10.41 17.74 20.03
CA ASP A 182 9.22 16.96 19.82
C ASP A 182 8.04 17.46 20.68
N ASN A 183 6.84 17.48 20.11
CA ASN A 183 5.64 17.99 20.80
C ASN A 183 5.32 17.24 22.09
N ILE A 184 5.59 15.93 22.14
CA ILE A 184 5.34 15.10 23.32
C ILE A 184 6.36 15.44 24.40
N ALA A 185 7.63 15.60 24.02
CA ALA A 185 8.70 15.99 24.93
C ALA A 185 8.42 17.36 25.56
N VAL A 186 8.00 18.36 24.77
CA VAL A 186 7.61 19.70 25.25
C VAL A 186 6.42 19.63 26.21
N ARG A 187 5.39 18.83 25.88
CA ARG A 187 4.22 18.67 26.76
C ARG A 187 4.61 18.04 28.11
N ASN A 188 5.41 17.01 28.07
CA ASN A 188 5.87 16.35 29.29
C ASN A 188 6.69 17.34 30.15
N PHE A 189 7.63 18.06 29.54
CA PHE A 189 8.39 19.09 30.22
C PHE A 189 7.50 20.12 30.92
N VAL A 190 6.50 20.69 30.22
CA VAL A 190 5.60 21.69 30.83
C VAL A 190 4.78 21.08 31.97
N ASN A 191 4.30 19.85 31.83
CA ASN A 191 3.58 19.14 32.89
C ASN A 191 4.47 18.94 34.12
N ASP A 192 5.68 18.39 33.92
CA ASP A 192 6.63 18.12 35.00
C ASP A 192 7.11 19.43 35.68
N ALA A 193 7.29 20.50 34.90
CA ALA A 193 7.62 21.83 35.40
C ALA A 193 6.49 22.40 36.27
N CYS A 194 5.23 22.24 35.88
CA CYS A 194 4.06 22.65 36.64
C CYS A 194 3.89 21.88 37.96
N GLU A 195 4.43 20.69 38.09
CA GLU A 195 4.45 19.94 39.35
C GLU A 195 5.55 20.40 40.31
N ARG A 196 6.63 20.99 39.77
CA ARG A 196 7.77 21.48 40.56
C ARG A 196 7.60 22.87 41.13
N CYS A 197 6.83 23.74 40.45
CA CYS A 197 6.60 25.09 40.88
C CYS A 197 5.10 25.44 40.92
N GLN A 198 4.75 26.56 41.61
CA GLN A 198 3.37 27.08 41.68
C GLN A 198 3.08 28.14 40.61
N GLY A 199 4.03 28.39 39.72
CA GLY A 199 3.99 29.42 38.70
C GLY A 199 3.32 29.01 37.40
N ILE A 200 3.56 29.82 36.37
CA ILE A 200 3.19 29.51 34.98
C ILE A 200 4.42 28.97 34.27
N CYS A 201 4.27 27.84 33.60
CA CYS A 201 5.30 27.20 32.78
C CYS A 201 4.90 27.31 31.32
N ALA A 202 5.81 27.81 30.47
CA ALA A 202 5.62 27.92 29.06
C ALA A 202 6.84 27.39 28.30
N ALA A 203 6.60 26.69 27.21
CA ALA A 203 7.62 26.31 26.27
C ALA A 203 7.24 26.77 24.89
N PHE A 204 8.16 27.45 24.22
CA PHE A 204 8.04 27.97 22.87
C PHE A 204 9.06 27.24 21.97
N VAL A 205 8.60 26.69 20.86
CA VAL A 205 9.45 25.94 19.93
C VAL A 205 9.28 26.53 18.54
N GLY A 206 10.38 26.99 17.97
CA GLY A 206 10.44 27.66 16.68
C GLY A 206 11.48 28.75 16.63
N THR A 207 11.39 29.63 15.64
CA THR A 207 12.29 30.76 15.44
C THR A 207 11.49 32.03 15.15
N ASP A 208 12.13 33.21 15.28
CA ASP A 208 11.50 34.50 14.94
C ASP A 208 11.07 34.58 13.46
N GLU A 209 11.71 33.79 12.57
CA GLU A 209 11.37 33.76 11.15
C GLU A 209 10.16 32.84 10.85
N THR A 210 10.06 31.70 11.52
CA THR A 210 9.01 30.69 11.28
C THR A 210 7.82 30.79 12.21
N GLY A 211 7.96 31.60 13.27
CA GLY A 211 6.99 31.70 14.37
C GLY A 211 7.19 30.55 15.37
N TYR A 212 6.50 30.65 16.49
CA TYR A 212 6.59 29.73 17.62
C TYR A 212 5.31 28.93 17.79
N ARG A 213 5.42 27.62 17.91
CA ARG A 213 4.41 26.81 18.56
C ARG A 213 4.68 26.81 20.06
N TYR A 214 3.63 26.81 20.89
CA TYR A 214 3.82 26.88 22.32
C TYR A 214 2.89 25.93 23.09
N ILE A 215 3.33 25.57 24.28
CA ILE A 215 2.54 24.88 25.30
C ILE A 215 2.70 25.68 26.59
N ILE A 216 1.57 26.01 27.24
CA ILE A 216 1.54 26.74 28.48
C ILE A 216 0.70 25.96 29.48
N GLY A 217 1.20 25.84 30.71
CA GLY A 217 0.53 25.16 31.80
C GLY A 217 0.75 25.86 33.14
N SER A 218 -0.09 25.55 34.09
CA SER A 218 0.08 25.88 35.52
C SER A 218 -0.74 24.96 36.37
N SER A 219 -0.23 24.54 37.53
CA SER A 219 -0.96 23.76 38.52
C SER A 219 -1.92 24.60 39.39
N SER A 220 -1.72 25.94 39.43
CA SER A 220 -2.42 26.86 40.36
C SER A 220 -3.29 27.92 39.65
N ILE A 221 -3.06 28.20 38.37
CA ILE A 221 -3.67 29.31 37.62
C ILE A 221 -4.35 28.80 36.37
N ASP A 222 -5.54 29.29 36.04
CA ASP A 222 -6.17 28.99 34.75
C ASP A 222 -5.50 29.81 33.64
N VAL A 223 -4.73 29.15 32.80
CA VAL A 223 -3.96 29.78 31.70
C VAL A 223 -4.70 29.81 30.37
N ARG A 224 -5.94 29.27 30.25
CA ARG A 224 -6.68 29.14 28.99
C ARG A 224 -6.98 30.45 28.31
N GLU A 225 -7.38 31.45 29.08
CA GLU A 225 -7.67 32.78 28.53
C GLU A 225 -6.38 33.54 28.14
N PHE A 226 -5.29 33.28 28.83
CA PHE A 226 -3.98 33.83 28.48
C PHE A 226 -3.44 33.21 27.19
N ALA A 227 -3.52 31.88 27.06
CA ALA A 227 -3.06 31.17 25.89
C ALA A 227 -3.79 31.54 24.58
N LYS A 228 -5.03 32.07 24.65
CA LYS A 228 -5.76 32.54 23.46
C LYS A 228 -5.30 33.93 22.95
N LYS A 229 -4.51 34.63 23.72
CA LYS A 229 -4.04 36.00 23.40
C LYS A 229 -2.64 36.04 22.82
N LEU A 230 -1.97 34.91 22.82
CA LEU A 230 -0.65 34.68 22.21
C LEU A 230 -0.79 34.11 20.79
#